data_f6b4150c52c75b192c8a5606098f6e35
#
_entry.id   f6b4150c52c75b192c8a5606098f6e35
#
_cell.length_a   1.000
_cell.length_b   1.000
_cell.length_c   1.000
_cell.angle_alpha   90.00
_cell.angle_beta   90.00
_cell.angle_gamma   90.00
#
_symmetry.space_group_name_H-M   'P 1'
#
loop_
_entity.id
_entity.type
_entity.pdbx_description
1 polymer ?
#
loop_
_entity_poly.entity_id
_entity_poly.type
_entity_poly.pdbx_seq_one_letter_code
_entity_poly.pdbx_strand_id
1 'polypeptide(L)'
;VVRGGPRAAAWRIGAFIARHLFSLPAVVAATACAIAIPVHADGAAGATLARQHWVLNCMGCHTATGGGIPGKVPPLANSLGYFTHLPAGREYVMRVPGASNSALSDQDLADVLNWVLTTMNRDALPRDFKPYTAAEVAAHRRPAFSDVATVRAGLVRALQARGIDGVSDRY
;
A
#
# COMPACT_ATOMS: atom_id res chain seq x y z
N VAL A 1 41.68 55.49 -58.05
CA VAL A 1 40.99 56.33 -59.00
C VAL A 1 39.56 56.58 -58.47
N VAL A 2 39.38 57.85 -58.07
CA VAL A 2 38.25 58.77 -58.22
C VAL A 2 37.02 58.47 -57.34
N ARG A 3 36.92 59.24 -56.30
CA ARG A 3 36.15 60.47 -56.05
C ARG A 3 34.61 60.27 -56.12
N GLY A 4 33.95 60.63 -55.04
CA GLY A 4 32.96 61.65 -54.98
C GLY A 4 31.99 61.54 -53.86
N GLY A 5 32.11 62.36 -52.79
CA GLY A 5 30.93 62.82 -52.04
C GLY A 5 30.29 63.98 -52.79
N PRO A 6 29.42 64.78 -52.27
CA PRO A 6 28.77 64.85 -50.96
C PRO A 6 27.25 65.17 -51.05
N ARG A 7 26.66 65.46 -49.97
CA ARG A 7 25.75 66.59 -49.67
C ARG A 7 24.45 66.18 -48.88
N ALA A 8 24.45 66.86 -47.77
CA ALA A 8 23.32 67.01 -46.86
C ALA A 8 22.11 67.65 -47.50
N ALA A 9 20.97 67.30 -46.94
CA ALA A 9 19.78 68.17 -46.84
C ALA A 9 18.95 67.84 -45.61
N ALA A 10 19.07 68.78 -44.70
CA ALA A 10 18.15 68.84 -43.57
C ALA A 10 16.81 69.34 -44.01
N TRP A 11 15.76 68.68 -43.54
CA TRP A 11 14.44 69.33 -43.50
C TRP A 11 13.81 69.08 -42.13
N ARG A 12 13.58 70.20 -41.44
CA ARG A 12 12.93 70.36 -40.16
C ARG A 12 11.38 70.35 -40.43
N ILE A 13 10.67 70.21 -39.36
CA ILE A 13 9.27 70.65 -39.11
C ILE A 13 8.29 69.48 -39.09
N GLY A 14 7.69 69.39 -37.92
CA GLY A 14 6.33 69.12 -37.69
C GLY A 14 5.99 68.36 -36.41
N ALA A 15 5.90 69.11 -35.29
CA ALA A 15 5.30 68.58 -34.10
C ALA A 15 3.82 68.34 -34.30
N PHE A 16 3.37 67.09 -34.15
CA PHE A 16 1.97 66.82 -33.86
C PHE A 16 1.85 65.88 -32.64
N ILE A 17 1.38 66.48 -31.55
CA ILE A 17 0.98 65.77 -30.36
C ILE A 17 -0.31 65.06 -30.66
N ALA A 18 -0.29 63.75 -30.72
CA ALA A 18 -1.50 62.95 -30.63
C ALA A 18 -1.37 62.02 -29.43
N ARG A 19 -2.06 62.42 -28.35
CA ARG A 19 -2.30 61.63 -27.15
C ARG A 19 -3.23 60.47 -27.54
N HIS A 20 -2.70 59.33 -27.79
CA HIS A 20 -3.47 58.09 -27.80
C HIS A 20 -3.38 57.47 -26.40
N LEU A 21 -4.46 57.60 -25.67
CA LEU A 21 -4.79 56.83 -24.51
C LEU A 21 -4.89 55.34 -24.95
N PHE A 22 -3.85 54.57 -24.75
CA PHE A 22 -3.93 53.14 -24.87
C PHE A 22 -4.61 52.61 -23.62
N SER A 23 -5.89 52.31 -23.74
CA SER A 23 -6.63 51.43 -22.82
C SER A 23 -6.02 50.07 -22.85
N LEU A 24 -5.33 49.68 -21.79
CA LEU A 24 -4.91 48.31 -21.55
C LEU A 24 -6.14 47.46 -21.23
N PRO A 25 -6.42 46.39 -21.99
CA PRO A 25 -7.42 45.43 -21.55
C PRO A 25 -6.87 44.70 -20.32
N ALA A 26 -7.57 44.78 -19.22
CA ALA A 26 -7.34 43.96 -18.03
C ALA A 26 -7.55 42.50 -18.42
N VAL A 27 -6.48 41.77 -18.64
CA VAL A 27 -6.52 40.30 -18.74
C VAL A 27 -6.82 39.76 -17.35
N VAL A 28 -8.09 39.45 -17.10
CA VAL A 28 -8.51 38.69 -15.93
C VAL A 28 -8.01 37.27 -16.15
N ALA A 29 -6.85 36.94 -15.57
CA ALA A 29 -6.39 35.58 -15.46
C ALA A 29 -7.29 34.83 -14.48
N ALA A 30 -8.31 34.14 -14.99
CA ALA A 30 -9.07 33.19 -14.21
C ALA A 30 -8.17 32.02 -13.84
N THR A 31 -7.59 32.09 -12.64
CA THR A 31 -6.85 30.95 -12.04
C THR A 31 -7.89 29.90 -11.68
N ALA A 32 -8.12 28.94 -12.57
CA ALA A 32 -8.88 27.73 -12.26
C ALA A 32 -8.08 26.94 -11.22
N CYS A 33 -8.42 27.12 -9.95
CA CYS A 33 -7.93 26.29 -8.87
C CYS A 33 -8.56 24.90 -9.07
N ALA A 34 -7.86 24.01 -9.75
CA ALA A 34 -8.23 22.61 -9.86
C ALA A 34 -8.08 22.01 -8.47
N ILE A 35 -9.19 21.92 -7.73
CA ILE A 35 -9.27 21.17 -6.49
C ILE A 35 -9.13 19.71 -6.91
N ALA A 36 -7.92 19.17 -6.82
CA ALA A 36 -7.68 17.75 -6.93
C ALA A 36 -8.34 17.08 -5.72
N ILE A 37 -9.56 16.59 -5.91
CA ILE A 37 -10.23 15.73 -4.93
C ILE A 37 -9.45 14.42 -4.96
N PRO A 38 -8.79 13.99 -3.86
CA PRO A 38 -8.17 12.69 -3.82
C PRO A 38 -9.27 11.64 -3.96
N VAL A 39 -9.33 10.99 -5.10
CA VAL A 39 -10.21 9.85 -5.33
C VAL A 39 -9.65 8.70 -4.48
N HIS A 40 -10.23 8.46 -3.31
CA HIS A 40 -9.92 7.30 -2.45
C HIS A 40 -10.57 6.03 -3.03
N ALA A 41 -10.40 5.80 -4.33
CA ALA A 41 -10.83 4.56 -4.98
C ALA A 41 -9.90 3.37 -4.64
N ASP A 42 -8.72 3.65 -4.08
CA ASP A 42 -7.66 2.65 -3.89
C ASP A 42 -8.01 1.58 -2.86
N GLY A 43 -8.78 1.91 -1.83
CA GLY A 43 -9.12 0.97 -0.76
C GLY A 43 -10.03 -0.18 -1.20
N ALA A 44 -11.09 0.11 -1.96
CA ALA A 44 -12.04 -0.92 -2.41
C ALA A 44 -11.45 -1.80 -3.52
N ALA A 45 -10.71 -1.21 -4.45
CA ALA A 45 -10.01 -1.94 -5.52
C ALA A 45 -8.91 -2.84 -4.93
N GLY A 46 -8.11 -2.33 -4.00
CA GLY A 46 -7.08 -3.10 -3.31
C GLY A 46 -7.66 -4.28 -2.51
N ALA A 47 -8.75 -4.08 -1.78
CA ALA A 47 -9.42 -5.15 -1.05
C ALA A 47 -9.99 -6.23 -2.00
N THR A 48 -10.49 -5.84 -3.17
CA THR A 48 -10.97 -6.77 -4.19
C THR A 48 -9.83 -7.62 -4.74
N LEU A 49 -8.70 -7.01 -5.06
CA LEU A 49 -7.52 -7.70 -5.57
C LEU A 49 -6.92 -8.64 -4.50
N ALA A 50 -6.79 -8.19 -3.26
CA ALA A 50 -6.34 -9.03 -2.15
C ALA A 50 -7.25 -10.25 -1.96
N ARG A 51 -8.57 -10.08 -2.07
CA ARG A 51 -9.52 -11.20 -2.04
C ARG A 51 -9.33 -12.16 -3.22
N GLN A 52 -9.05 -11.68 -4.41
CA GLN A 52 -8.74 -12.54 -5.57
C GLN A 52 -7.47 -13.35 -5.33
N HIS A 53 -6.42 -12.72 -4.83
CA HIS A 53 -5.18 -13.40 -4.46
C HIS A 53 -5.40 -14.45 -3.35
N TRP A 54 -6.25 -14.15 -2.36
CA TRP A 54 -6.68 -15.12 -1.36
C TRP A 54 -7.31 -16.36 -2.00
N VAL A 55 -8.27 -16.17 -2.90
CA VAL A 55 -8.98 -17.27 -3.58
C VAL A 55 -8.01 -18.14 -4.38
N LEU A 56 -7.08 -17.52 -5.10
CA LEU A 56 -6.16 -18.23 -5.99
C LEU A 56 -5.00 -18.93 -5.27
N ASN A 57 -4.55 -18.39 -4.12
CA ASN A 57 -3.30 -18.84 -3.49
C ASN A 57 -3.47 -19.47 -2.11
N CYS A 58 -4.57 -19.23 -1.42
CA CYS A 58 -4.71 -19.59 0.00
C CYS A 58 -5.95 -20.47 0.27
N MET A 59 -7.07 -20.18 -0.40
CA MET A 59 -8.38 -20.78 -0.14
C MET A 59 -8.39 -22.31 -0.32
N GLY A 60 -7.55 -22.84 -1.22
CA GLY A 60 -7.49 -24.30 -1.46
C GLY A 60 -7.13 -25.13 -0.23
N CYS A 61 -6.29 -24.58 0.67
CA CYS A 61 -5.93 -25.23 1.93
C CYS A 61 -6.70 -24.64 3.13
N HIS A 62 -6.94 -23.33 3.14
CA HIS A 62 -7.56 -22.64 4.27
C HIS A 62 -9.07 -22.47 4.14
N THR A 63 -9.70 -23.01 3.10
CA THR A 63 -11.14 -22.86 2.78
C THR A 63 -11.56 -21.41 2.49
N ALA A 64 -12.76 -21.22 1.96
CA ALA A 64 -13.27 -19.88 1.62
C ALA A 64 -13.45 -18.98 2.86
N THR A 65 -13.72 -19.59 4.01
CA THR A 65 -13.97 -18.90 5.28
C THR A 65 -12.74 -18.81 6.19
N GLY A 66 -11.59 -19.32 5.76
CA GLY A 66 -10.39 -19.36 6.60
C GLY A 66 -10.39 -20.47 7.67
N GLY A 67 -11.29 -21.48 7.56
CA GLY A 67 -11.47 -22.51 8.59
C GLY A 67 -10.38 -23.58 8.63
N GLY A 68 -9.57 -23.71 7.59
CA GLY A 68 -8.53 -24.74 7.51
C GLY A 68 -9.08 -26.16 7.31
N ILE A 69 -8.23 -27.15 7.60
CA ILE A 69 -8.56 -28.59 7.52
C ILE A 69 -8.15 -29.23 8.85
N PRO A 70 -9.08 -29.77 9.64
CA PRO A 70 -8.79 -30.36 10.94
C PRO A 70 -7.63 -31.38 10.87
N GLY A 71 -6.67 -31.25 11.78
CA GLY A 71 -5.48 -32.10 11.86
C GLY A 71 -4.42 -31.91 10.77
N LYS A 72 -4.63 -30.99 9.81
CA LYS A 72 -3.72 -30.81 8.66
C LYS A 72 -3.35 -29.35 8.40
N VAL A 73 -4.34 -28.47 8.41
CA VAL A 73 -4.17 -27.04 8.09
C VAL A 73 -4.87 -26.21 9.14
N PRO A 74 -4.15 -25.34 9.84
CA PRO A 74 -4.74 -24.55 10.91
C PRO A 74 -5.79 -23.57 10.39
N PRO A 75 -6.81 -23.23 11.18
CA PRO A 75 -7.70 -22.14 10.85
C PRO A 75 -6.93 -20.83 10.88
N LEU A 76 -7.24 -19.96 9.94
CA LEU A 76 -6.76 -18.58 9.93
C LEU A 76 -7.80 -17.63 10.53
N ALA A 77 -9.07 -17.84 10.21
CA ALA A 77 -10.16 -17.04 10.77
C ALA A 77 -10.20 -17.15 12.29
N ASN A 78 -10.35 -16.02 12.97
CA ASN A 78 -10.41 -15.88 14.43
C ASN A 78 -9.19 -16.49 15.17
N SER A 79 -8.08 -16.70 14.47
CA SER A 79 -6.89 -17.34 15.02
C SER A 79 -5.60 -16.62 14.64
N LEU A 80 -5.44 -16.25 13.35
CA LEU A 80 -4.21 -15.66 12.85
C LEU A 80 -3.88 -14.34 13.53
N GLY A 81 -4.88 -13.53 13.84
CA GLY A 81 -4.72 -12.21 14.45
C GLY A 81 -3.97 -12.24 15.78
N TYR A 82 -4.18 -13.28 16.60
CA TYR A 82 -3.50 -13.40 17.90
C TYR A 82 -1.98 -13.47 17.78
N PHE A 83 -1.45 -14.07 16.73
CA PHE A 83 0.00 -14.13 16.54
C PHE A 83 0.62 -12.73 16.39
N THR A 84 -0.13 -11.76 15.89
CA THR A 84 0.37 -10.39 15.70
C THR A 84 0.58 -9.61 17.00
N HIS A 85 0.20 -10.17 18.17
CA HIS A 85 0.53 -9.64 19.49
C HIS A 85 2.00 -9.88 19.88
N LEU A 86 2.72 -10.71 19.13
CA LEU A 86 4.12 -11.02 19.35
C LEU A 86 4.95 -10.59 18.14
N PRO A 87 6.12 -9.95 18.30
CA PRO A 87 7.03 -9.69 17.18
C PRO A 87 7.39 -10.97 16.39
N ALA A 88 7.73 -12.05 17.11
CA ALA A 88 8.03 -13.35 16.49
C ALA A 88 6.79 -13.98 15.83
N GLY A 89 5.60 -13.73 16.35
CA GLY A 89 4.34 -14.17 15.74
C GLY A 89 4.00 -13.39 14.49
N ARG A 90 4.33 -12.10 14.44
CA ARG A 90 4.21 -11.29 13.23
C ARG A 90 5.12 -11.82 12.11
N GLU A 91 6.36 -12.19 12.44
CA GLU A 91 7.29 -12.84 11.52
C GLU A 91 6.78 -14.24 11.08
N TYR A 92 6.22 -15.01 12.01
CA TYR A 92 5.67 -16.33 11.74
C TYR A 92 4.61 -16.30 10.63
N VAL A 93 3.71 -15.33 10.65
CA VAL A 93 2.64 -15.19 9.65
C VAL A 93 3.21 -15.07 8.22
N MET A 94 4.34 -14.41 8.05
CA MET A 94 5.00 -14.25 6.75
C MET A 94 5.83 -15.48 6.34
N ARG A 95 6.35 -16.26 7.32
CA ARG A 95 7.32 -17.33 7.10
C ARG A 95 6.74 -18.74 7.07
N VAL A 96 5.45 -18.91 7.35
CA VAL A 96 4.81 -20.21 7.09
C VAL A 96 4.95 -20.57 5.61
N PRO A 97 5.19 -21.86 5.25
CA PRO A 97 5.51 -22.25 3.88
C PRO A 97 4.50 -21.76 2.83
N GLY A 98 3.20 -21.76 3.17
CA GLY A 98 2.15 -21.28 2.27
C GLY A 98 2.29 -19.80 1.90
N ALA A 99 2.67 -18.94 2.85
CA ALA A 99 2.91 -17.53 2.62
C ALA A 99 4.30 -17.29 1.99
N SER A 100 5.35 -17.84 2.63
CA SER A 100 6.73 -17.64 2.22
C SER A 100 7.01 -18.08 0.78
N ASN A 101 6.47 -19.21 0.36
CA ASN A 101 6.71 -19.83 -0.96
C ASN A 101 5.63 -19.48 -2.00
N SER A 102 4.63 -18.65 -1.64
CA SER A 102 3.63 -18.22 -2.62
C SER A 102 4.27 -17.48 -3.80
N ALA A 103 3.64 -17.56 -4.97
CA ALA A 103 4.07 -16.83 -6.17
C ALA A 103 3.73 -15.32 -6.13
N LEU A 104 3.06 -14.87 -5.06
CA LEU A 104 2.69 -13.46 -4.88
C LEU A 104 3.93 -12.57 -4.74
N SER A 105 3.86 -11.37 -5.29
CA SER A 105 4.82 -10.33 -4.98
C SER A 105 4.78 -10.01 -3.47
N ASP A 106 5.79 -9.32 -2.96
CA ASP A 106 5.82 -8.94 -1.54
C ASP A 106 4.69 -7.95 -1.21
N GLN A 107 4.29 -7.10 -2.16
CA GLN A 107 3.14 -6.20 -2.02
C GLN A 107 1.83 -7.01 -1.98
N ASP A 108 1.62 -7.90 -2.94
CA ASP A 108 0.39 -8.69 -3.00
C ASP A 108 0.24 -9.59 -1.76
N LEU A 109 1.35 -10.16 -1.26
CA LEU A 109 1.32 -10.93 -0.02
C LEU A 109 0.98 -10.06 1.19
N ALA A 110 1.55 -8.86 1.30
CA ALA A 110 1.19 -7.91 2.35
C ALA A 110 -0.30 -7.57 2.30
N ASP A 111 -0.84 -7.32 1.11
CA ASP A 111 -2.25 -6.98 0.91
C ASP A 111 -3.18 -8.14 1.29
N VAL A 112 -2.83 -9.38 0.89
CA VAL A 112 -3.59 -10.59 1.29
C VAL A 112 -3.55 -10.80 2.80
N LEU A 113 -2.38 -10.67 3.44
CA LEU A 113 -2.25 -10.82 4.89
C LEU A 113 -3.10 -9.77 5.63
N ASN A 114 -3.02 -8.52 5.19
CA ASN A 114 -3.82 -7.44 5.76
C ASN A 114 -5.32 -7.68 5.57
N TRP A 115 -5.72 -8.13 4.38
CA TRP A 115 -7.12 -8.45 4.10
C TRP A 115 -7.64 -9.58 5.01
N VAL A 116 -6.92 -10.69 5.15
CA VAL A 116 -7.28 -11.80 6.05
C VAL A 116 -7.36 -11.33 7.51
N LEU A 117 -6.40 -10.53 7.95
CA LEU A 117 -6.35 -10.04 9.32
C LEU A 117 -7.51 -9.08 9.62
N THR A 118 -7.81 -8.16 8.73
CA THR A 118 -8.86 -7.16 8.97
C THR A 118 -10.28 -7.67 8.70
N THR A 119 -10.44 -8.69 7.85
CA THR A 119 -11.77 -9.25 7.53
C THR A 119 -12.13 -10.47 8.34
N MET A 120 -11.16 -11.33 8.67
CA MET A 120 -11.41 -12.62 9.33
C MET A 120 -10.89 -12.67 10.77
N ASN A 121 -10.20 -11.64 11.26
CA ASN A 121 -9.53 -11.67 12.57
C ASN A 121 -9.67 -10.36 13.36
N ARG A 122 -10.65 -9.52 13.05
CA ARG A 122 -10.76 -8.17 13.62
C ARG A 122 -10.67 -8.17 15.15
N ASP A 123 -11.38 -9.09 15.81
CA ASP A 123 -11.45 -9.17 17.27
C ASP A 123 -10.19 -9.81 17.91
N ALA A 124 -9.36 -10.46 17.08
CA ALA A 124 -8.11 -11.09 17.50
C ALA A 124 -6.89 -10.16 17.32
N LEU A 125 -7.05 -8.98 16.73
CA LEU A 125 -5.95 -8.05 16.50
C LEU A 125 -5.60 -7.23 17.75
N PRO A 126 -4.33 -6.90 17.99
CA PRO A 126 -3.97 -5.92 19.00
C PRO A 126 -4.53 -4.54 18.65
N ARG A 127 -4.80 -3.71 19.65
CA ARG A 127 -5.38 -2.36 19.46
C ARG A 127 -4.50 -1.44 18.60
N ASP A 128 -3.21 -1.66 18.65
CA ASP A 128 -2.18 -0.91 17.93
C ASP A 128 -1.67 -1.66 16.69
N PHE A 129 -2.48 -2.58 16.16
CA PHE A 129 -2.12 -3.36 14.97
C PHE A 129 -1.65 -2.45 13.83
N LYS A 130 -0.48 -2.78 13.31
CA LYS A 130 0.09 -2.11 12.13
C LYS A 130 -0.03 -3.05 10.93
N PRO A 131 -0.63 -2.61 9.83
CA PRO A 131 -0.66 -3.41 8.61
C PRO A 131 0.74 -3.84 8.16
N TYR A 132 0.83 -5.01 7.53
CA TYR A 132 2.06 -5.45 6.86
C TYR A 132 2.36 -4.55 5.68
N THR A 133 3.64 -4.31 5.43
CA THR A 133 4.12 -3.57 4.25
C THR A 133 4.91 -4.49 3.33
N ALA A 134 5.00 -4.15 2.05
CA ALA A 134 5.84 -4.87 1.09
C ALA A 134 7.30 -4.95 1.56
N ALA A 135 7.82 -3.87 2.14
CA ALA A 135 9.19 -3.84 2.67
C ALA A 135 9.41 -4.82 3.83
N GLU A 136 8.44 -4.92 4.75
CA GLU A 136 8.48 -5.88 5.85
C GLU A 136 8.41 -7.32 5.33
N VAL A 137 7.50 -7.59 4.41
CA VAL A 137 7.37 -8.90 3.78
C VAL A 137 8.67 -9.28 3.05
N ALA A 138 9.24 -8.40 2.24
CA ALA A 138 10.51 -8.62 1.54
C ALA A 138 11.65 -8.97 2.50
N ALA A 139 11.72 -8.28 3.65
CA ALA A 139 12.79 -8.49 4.63
C ALA A 139 12.66 -9.80 5.43
N HIS A 140 11.44 -10.31 5.61
CA HIS A 140 11.19 -11.35 6.61
C HIS A 140 10.55 -12.64 6.06
N ARG A 141 9.95 -12.65 4.84
CA ARG A 141 9.21 -13.82 4.39
C ARG A 141 10.08 -15.06 4.12
N ARG A 142 11.40 -14.88 3.95
CA ARG A 142 12.31 -15.98 3.55
C ARG A 142 13.52 -16.09 4.47
N PRO A 143 14.02 -17.31 4.67
CA PRO A 143 13.46 -18.60 4.23
C PRO A 143 12.20 -18.98 5.01
N ALA A 144 11.36 -19.86 4.41
CA ALA A 144 10.24 -20.48 5.12
C ALA A 144 10.75 -21.26 6.36
N PHE A 145 9.89 -21.40 7.37
CA PHE A 145 10.18 -22.31 8.47
C PHE A 145 10.19 -23.77 7.99
N SER A 146 11.18 -24.53 8.38
CA SER A 146 11.27 -25.98 8.13
C SER A 146 10.44 -26.79 9.14
N ASP A 147 10.30 -26.32 10.36
CA ASP A 147 9.48 -26.93 11.42
C ASP A 147 8.44 -25.91 11.94
N VAL A 148 7.36 -25.79 11.18
CA VAL A 148 6.24 -24.88 11.50
C VAL A 148 5.54 -25.28 12.79
N ALA A 149 5.42 -26.59 13.07
CA ALA A 149 4.69 -27.09 14.22
C ALA A 149 5.38 -26.67 15.53
N THR A 150 6.67 -26.86 15.64
CA THR A 150 7.45 -26.44 16.82
C THR A 150 7.43 -24.94 17.01
N VAL A 151 7.60 -24.16 15.93
CA VAL A 151 7.51 -22.69 16.00
C VAL A 151 6.14 -22.24 16.48
N ARG A 152 5.06 -22.79 15.89
CA ARG A 152 3.69 -22.47 16.28
C ARG A 152 3.43 -22.80 17.76
N ALA A 153 3.79 -23.99 18.20
CA ALA A 153 3.61 -24.40 19.60
C ALA A 153 4.32 -23.46 20.58
N GLY A 154 5.53 -23.00 20.23
CA GLY A 154 6.27 -22.01 21.01
C GLY A 154 5.53 -20.67 21.11
N LEU A 155 5.00 -20.19 20.00
CA LEU A 155 4.23 -18.95 19.93
C LEU A 155 2.92 -19.04 20.72
N VAL A 156 2.19 -20.17 20.63
CA VAL A 156 0.98 -20.39 21.40
C VAL A 156 1.24 -20.34 22.89
N ARG A 157 2.28 -21.03 23.37
CA ARG A 157 2.69 -20.93 24.79
C ARG A 157 3.07 -19.50 25.20
N ALA A 158 3.74 -18.75 24.33
CA ALA A 158 4.08 -17.36 24.61
C ALA A 158 2.87 -16.42 24.65
N LEU A 159 1.83 -16.69 23.86
CA LEU A 159 0.54 -15.99 23.93
C LEU A 159 -0.19 -16.31 25.23
N GLN A 160 -0.31 -17.61 25.57
CA GLN A 160 -0.95 -18.07 26.81
C GLN A 160 -0.28 -17.47 28.06
N ALA A 161 1.05 -17.39 28.08
CA ALA A 161 1.78 -16.73 29.18
C ALA A 161 1.46 -15.22 29.31
N ARG A 162 0.81 -14.62 28.31
CA ARG A 162 0.30 -13.23 28.33
C ARG A 162 -1.21 -13.15 28.57
N GLY A 163 -1.86 -14.27 28.88
CA GLY A 163 -3.31 -14.33 29.06
C GLY A 163 -4.10 -14.28 27.75
N ILE A 164 -3.48 -14.65 26.63
CA ILE A 164 -4.12 -14.70 25.31
C ILE A 164 -4.35 -16.16 24.95
N ASP A 165 -5.57 -16.67 25.19
CA ASP A 165 -5.95 -18.08 25.03
C ASP A 165 -6.73 -18.38 23.75
N GLY A 166 -6.84 -17.40 22.82
CA GLY A 166 -7.64 -17.51 21.60
C GLY A 166 -7.07 -18.46 20.52
N VAL A 167 -5.91 -19.08 20.74
CA VAL A 167 -5.25 -19.96 19.77
C VAL A 167 -4.90 -21.30 20.42
N SER A 168 -5.34 -22.40 19.78
CA SER A 168 -4.90 -23.75 20.14
C SER A 168 -3.60 -24.13 19.45
N ASP A 169 -2.78 -24.95 20.10
CA ASP A 169 -1.61 -25.62 19.52
C ASP A 169 -2.02 -26.76 18.57
N ARG A 170 -3.24 -27.26 18.69
CA ARG A 170 -3.84 -28.32 17.85
C ARG A 170 -4.87 -27.73 16.88
N TYR A 171 -4.96 -28.33 15.72
CA TYR A 171 -5.91 -27.96 14.68
C TYR A 171 -6.33 -29.18 13.83
#